data_5c5d87872e6f82bf828465abf3587b55
#
_entry.id   5c5d87872e6f82bf828465abf3587b55
#
_cell.length_a   1.000
_cell.length_b   1.000
_cell.length_c   1.000
_cell.angle_alpha   90.00
_cell.angle_beta   90.00
_cell.angle_gamma   90.00
#
_symmetry.space_group_name_H-M   'P 1'
#
loop_
_entity.id
_entity.type
_entity.pdbx_description
1 polymer ?
#
loop_
_entity_poly.entity_id
_entity_poly.type
_entity_poly.pdbx_seq_one_letter_code
_entity_poly.pdbx_strand_id
1 'polypeptide(L)' 'MKIFVKAKTGQKQAGIEKLSENIFVVRVKELPEKGLANAAIIAALSKYFRIAKSRVSLISGHASRQKLFEINNT' A
#
# COMPACT_ATOMS: atom_id res chain seq x y z
N MET A 1 -4.49 11.57 6.31
CA MET A 1 -4.89 10.36 7.05
C MET A 1 -3.79 9.34 6.98
N LYS A 2 -3.38 8.81 8.10
CA LYS A 2 -2.33 7.79 8.14
C LYS A 2 -2.95 6.41 8.24
N ILE A 3 -2.42 5.47 7.47
CA ILE A 3 -2.88 4.09 7.51
C ILE A 3 -1.69 3.15 7.66
N PHE A 4 -1.93 2.04 8.35
CA PHE A 4 -0.96 0.96 8.46
C PHE A 4 -1.30 -0.10 7.43
N VAL A 5 -0.29 -0.54 6.69
CA VAL A 5 -0.46 -1.53 5.63
C VAL A 5 0.39 -2.75 5.94
N LYS A 6 -0.26 -3.90 5.96
CA LYS A 6 0.42 -5.19 5.98
C LYS A 6 0.57 -5.63 4.53
N ALA A 7 1.80 -5.59 4.02
CA ALA A 7 2.08 -5.90 2.63
C ALA A 7 2.31 -7.38 2.44
N LYS A 8 1.63 -7.97 1.46
CA LYS A 8 1.87 -9.35 1.03
C LYS A 8 2.31 -9.32 -0.41
N THR A 9 3.56 -9.67 -0.65
CA THR A 9 4.19 -9.59 -1.97
C THR A 9 4.24 -10.95 -2.63
N GLY A 10 4.49 -10.98 -3.95
CA GLY A 10 4.60 -12.23 -4.70
C GLY A 10 3.33 -13.05 -4.69
N GLN A 11 2.18 -12.43 -4.58
CA GLN A 11 0.90 -13.12 -4.48
C GLN A 11 0.36 -13.45 -5.87
N LYS A 12 -0.42 -14.53 -5.95
CA LYS A 12 -1.05 -14.90 -7.21
C LYS A 12 -2.15 -13.92 -7.60
N GLN A 13 -2.82 -13.34 -6.61
CA GLN A 13 -3.89 -12.37 -6.85
C GLN A 13 -3.63 -11.12 -6.03
N ALA A 14 -3.81 -9.97 -6.67
CA ALA A 14 -3.74 -8.68 -6.01
C ALA A 14 -5.08 -8.37 -5.33
N GLY A 15 -5.02 -7.59 -4.27
CA GLY A 15 -6.23 -7.16 -3.59
C GLY A 15 -5.95 -6.32 -2.37
N ILE A 16 -7.00 -5.67 -1.88
CA ILE A 16 -6.95 -4.86 -0.65
C ILE A 16 -8.05 -5.34 0.28
N GLU A 17 -7.70 -5.48 1.55
CA GLU A 17 -8.65 -5.83 2.58
C GLU A 17 -8.52 -4.82 3.72
N LYS A 18 -9.62 -4.13 4.05
CA LYS A 18 -9.66 -3.19 5.17
C LYS A 18 -9.98 -3.95 6.44
N LEU A 19 -9.05 -3.95 7.41
CA LEU A 19 -9.24 -4.64 8.68
C LEU A 19 -9.87 -3.73 9.73
N SER A 20 -9.54 -2.44 9.69
CA SER A 20 -10.13 -1.44 10.58
C SER A 20 -10.01 -0.09 9.90
N GLU A 21 -10.37 0.99 10.62
CA GLU A 21 -10.38 2.33 10.01
C GLU A 21 -9.04 2.73 9.39
N ASN A 22 -7.94 2.26 9.97
CA ASN A 22 -6.62 2.66 9.52
C ASN A 22 -5.65 1.49 9.34
N ILE A 23 -6.16 0.26 9.22
CA ILE A 23 -5.31 -0.92 9.03
C ILE A 23 -5.81 -1.67 7.80
N PHE A 24 -4.90 -1.90 6.86
CA PHE A 24 -5.19 -2.56 5.60
C PHE A 24 -4.22 -3.71 5.34
N VAL A 25 -4.69 -4.74 4.66
CA VAL A 25 -3.83 -5.76 4.07
C VAL A 25 -3.83 -5.51 2.57
N VAL A 26 -2.65 -5.35 1.97
CA VAL A 26 -2.52 -5.12 0.53
C VAL A 26 -1.70 -6.26 -0.05
N ARG A 27 -2.31 -6.98 -0.98
CA ARG A 27 -1.66 -8.08 -1.71
C ARG A 27 -1.26 -7.58 -3.08
N VAL A 28 -0.01 -7.79 -3.45
CA VAL A 28 0.51 -7.42 -4.76
C VAL A 28 1.25 -8.60 -5.37
N LYS A 29 1.24 -8.67 -6.70
CA LYS A 29 1.92 -9.73 -7.43
C LYS A 29 3.42 -9.53 -7.46
N GLU A 30 3.85 -8.29 -7.40
CA GLU A 30 5.26 -7.90 -7.47
C GLU A 30 6.04 -8.41 -6.27
N LEU A 31 7.32 -8.69 -6.50
CA LEU A 31 8.25 -9.09 -5.45
C LEU A 31 8.79 -7.86 -4.73
N PRO A 32 9.26 -8.01 -3.47
CA PRO A 32 9.75 -6.86 -2.70
C PRO A 32 11.19 -6.50 -3.07
N GLU A 33 11.40 -6.16 -4.33
CA GLU A 33 12.73 -5.80 -4.80
C GLU A 33 12.64 -4.61 -5.73
N LYS A 34 13.69 -3.79 -5.72
CA LYS A 34 13.83 -2.60 -6.58
C LYS A 34 12.62 -1.66 -6.54
N GLY A 35 11.94 -1.62 -5.41
CA GLY A 35 10.79 -0.75 -5.24
C GLY A 35 9.52 -1.18 -5.96
N LEU A 36 9.51 -2.34 -6.60
CA LEU A 36 8.38 -2.80 -7.40
C LEU A 36 7.13 -3.00 -6.54
N ALA A 37 7.27 -3.68 -5.40
CA ALA A 37 6.13 -3.93 -4.53
C ALA A 37 5.59 -2.64 -3.93
N ASN A 38 6.47 -1.72 -3.52
CA ASN A 38 6.02 -0.44 -2.96
C ASN A 38 5.25 0.37 -4.01
N ALA A 39 5.72 0.39 -5.24
CA ALA A 39 5.02 1.09 -6.33
C ALA A 39 3.65 0.45 -6.58
N ALA A 40 3.57 -0.88 -6.55
CA ALA A 40 2.31 -1.59 -6.74
C ALA A 40 1.33 -1.30 -5.61
N ILE A 41 1.81 -1.21 -4.37
CA ILE A 41 0.98 -0.89 -3.21
C ILE A 41 0.44 0.54 -3.34
N ILE A 42 1.28 1.49 -3.72
CA ILE A 42 0.85 2.86 -3.94
C ILE A 42 -0.23 2.92 -5.02
N ALA A 43 -0.04 2.20 -6.12
CA ALA A 43 -1.04 2.15 -7.18
C ALA A 43 -2.36 1.56 -6.68
N ALA A 44 -2.30 0.49 -5.89
CA ALA A 44 -3.50 -0.14 -5.32
C ALA A 44 -4.23 0.81 -4.38
N LEU A 45 -3.49 1.51 -3.51
CA LEU A 45 -4.09 2.45 -2.58
C LEU A 45 -4.69 3.66 -3.30
N SER A 46 -4.04 4.15 -4.35
CA SER A 46 -4.57 5.27 -5.12
C SER A 46 -5.91 4.92 -5.76
N LYS A 47 -6.04 3.71 -6.28
CA LYS A 47 -7.31 3.22 -6.84
C LYS A 47 -8.37 3.06 -5.76
N TYR A 48 -7.98 2.48 -4.62
CA TYR A 48 -8.92 2.23 -3.53
C TYR A 48 -9.52 3.54 -3.01
N PHE A 49 -8.69 4.54 -2.81
CA PHE A 49 -9.13 5.84 -2.29
C PHE A 49 -9.55 6.81 -3.39
N ARG A 50 -9.40 6.43 -4.67
CA ARG A 50 -9.77 7.24 -5.83
C ARG A 50 -9.06 8.59 -5.83
N ILE A 51 -7.74 8.54 -5.63
CA ILE A 51 -6.88 9.72 -5.61
C ILE A 51 -5.66 9.48 -6.48
N ALA A 52 -4.94 10.55 -6.81
CA ALA A 52 -3.71 10.43 -7.57
C ALA A 52 -2.63 9.72 -6.76
N LYS A 53 -1.73 9.01 -7.43
CA LYS A 53 -0.61 8.33 -6.76
C LYS A 53 0.24 9.29 -5.96
N SER A 54 0.37 10.54 -6.41
CA SER A 54 1.16 11.56 -5.72
C SER A 54 0.59 11.93 -4.36
N ARG A 55 -0.65 11.55 -4.09
CA ARG A 55 -1.29 11.79 -2.79
C ARG A 55 -1.15 10.62 -1.83
N VAL A 56 -0.45 9.58 -2.24
CA VAL A 56 -0.15 8.41 -1.40
C VAL A 56 1.34 8.43 -1.14
N SER A 57 1.73 8.59 0.13
CA SER A 57 3.13 8.71 0.51
C SER A 57 3.53 7.61 1.48
N LEU A 58 4.60 6.91 1.15
CA LEU A 58 5.17 5.89 2.05
C LEU A 58 6.04 6.61 3.08
N ILE A 59 5.64 6.56 4.34
CA ILE A 59 6.31 7.28 5.42
C ILE A 59 7.41 6.43 6.05
N SER A 60 7.10 5.15 6.33
CA SER A 60 8.09 4.27 6.94
C SER A 60 7.83 2.83 6.53
N GLY A 61 8.81 1.97 6.76
CA GLY A 61 8.70 0.56 6.43
C GLY A 61 9.02 0.25 4.97
N HIS A 62 9.92 1.00 4.34
CA HIS A 62 10.26 0.81 2.93
C HIS A 62 10.68 -0.62 2.62
N ALA A 63 11.43 -1.25 3.53
CA ALA A 63 11.90 -2.63 3.35
C ALA A 63 11.18 -3.60 4.28
N SER A 64 10.07 -3.20 4.85
CA SER A 64 9.32 -3.99 5.83
C SER A 64 7.99 -4.44 5.25
N ARG A 65 7.46 -5.55 5.77
CA ARG A 65 6.10 -5.98 5.44
C ARG A 65 5.06 -5.08 6.08
N GLN A 66 5.42 -4.40 7.16
CA GLN A 66 4.53 -3.45 7.82
C GLN A 66 4.95 -2.05 7.44
N LYS A 67 4.04 -1.31 6.83
CA LYS A 67 4.33 0.00 6.25
C LYS A 67 3.35 1.01 6.79
N LEU A 68 3.80 2.26 6.83
CA LEU A 68 2.96 3.39 7.20
C LEU A 68 2.85 4.32 6.00
N PHE A 69 1.62 4.60 5.61
CA PHE A 69 1.35 5.50 4.49
C PHE A 69 0.56 6.71 4.95
N GLU A 70 0.82 7.83 4.32
CA GLU A 70 -0.01 9.02 4.45
C GLU A 70 -0.90 9.13 3.22
N ILE A 71 -2.21 9.23 3.45
CA ILE A 71 -3.20 9.41 2.39
C ILE A 71 -3.69 10.84 2.45
N ASN A 72 -3.39 11.60 1.44
CA ASN A 72 -3.82 13.00 1.34
C ASN A 72 -4.97 13.08 0.33
N ASN A 73 -6.20 13.05 0.84
CA ASN A 73 -7.39 13.01 0.00
C ASN A 73 -8.17 14.33 0.00
N THR A 74 -7.51 15.42 0.32
CA THR A 74 -8.12 16.75 0.23
C THR A 74 -7.64 17.51 -0.98
#